data_f6d15ae2041929a7539cb18dac5c1b6e
#
_entry.id   f6d15ae2041929a7539cb18dac5c1b6e
#
_cell.length_a   1.000
_cell.length_b   1.000
_cell.length_c   1.000
_cell.angle_alpha   90.00
_cell.angle_beta   90.00
_cell.angle_gamma   90.00
#
_symmetry.space_group_name_H-M   'P 1'
#
loop_
_entity.id
_entity.type
_entity.pdbx_description
1 polymer ?
#
loop_
_entity_poly.entity_id
_entity_poly.type
_entity_poly.pdbx_seq_one_letter_code
_entity_poly.pdbx_strand_id
1 'polypeptide(L)'
;IKFTILAPHQVARCRKIGEAEWRDVSGGKIDPKRPYLCRLPSGKTIAIFFYDGPISNDVAFGGLLNSGEAMASRLAGNFADKTEPQLVHIATDGETYGHHHRFGDMALAYCLDYLESKGLAKVTVYGEYLEKYPPTHEVEIVEGSSWSCIHGVGRWKENCGCNSGLHPGWQQEWRKPLREAADWLRDELAAIYEDQGKGLFLDPWRARDEYIRVILDRSKENVVSFLAEQAGRELSDAETVKALKLLEMERHAMLMYTSCGWF
;
A
#
# COMPACT_ATOMS: atom_id res chain seq x y z
N ILE A 1 -0.87 -1.72 -11.37
CA ILE A 1 -0.15 -1.09 -10.24
C ILE A 1 1.31 -0.94 -10.66
N LYS A 2 1.87 0.28 -10.51
CA LYS A 2 3.26 0.57 -10.90
C LYS A 2 4.24 0.40 -9.73
N PHE A 3 3.81 0.70 -8.50
CA PHE A 3 4.64 0.58 -7.31
C PHE A 3 3.84 0.24 -6.06
N THR A 4 4.55 -0.18 -5.01
CA THR A 4 4.04 -0.29 -3.63
C THR A 4 5.12 0.13 -2.64
N ILE A 5 4.72 0.27 -1.35
CA ILE A 5 5.60 0.67 -0.26
C ILE A 5 5.61 -0.46 0.76
N LEU A 6 6.80 -0.86 1.20
CA LEU A 6 7.01 -1.92 2.19
C LEU A 6 7.90 -1.43 3.33
N ALA A 7 7.86 -2.14 4.44
CA ALA A 7 8.80 -1.93 5.53
C ALA A 7 10.20 -2.45 5.17
N PRO A 8 11.28 -1.81 5.65
CA PRO A 8 12.65 -2.20 5.29
C PRO A 8 13.03 -3.62 5.71
N HIS A 9 12.34 -4.23 6.68
CA HIS A 9 12.57 -5.63 7.07
C HIS A 9 11.86 -6.66 6.19
N GLN A 10 11.01 -6.22 5.25
CA GLN A 10 10.29 -7.11 4.34
C GLN A 10 11.11 -7.50 3.09
N VAL A 11 12.38 -7.12 3.03
CA VAL A 11 13.30 -7.50 1.95
C VAL A 11 14.35 -8.49 2.46
N ALA A 12 14.66 -9.49 1.63
CA ALA A 12 15.71 -10.49 1.92
C ALA A 12 17.05 -10.06 1.35
N ARG A 13 17.11 -9.76 0.05
CA ARG A 13 18.35 -9.45 -0.66
C ARG A 13 18.13 -8.47 -1.81
N CYS A 14 19.18 -7.78 -2.19
CA CYS A 14 19.19 -6.86 -3.33
C CYS A 14 20.45 -7.03 -4.18
N ARG A 15 20.36 -6.62 -5.44
CA ARG A 15 21.50 -6.47 -6.35
C ARG A 15 21.27 -5.33 -7.33
N LYS A 16 22.33 -4.87 -7.97
CA LYS A 16 22.18 -3.96 -9.09
C LYS A 16 21.65 -4.73 -10.31
N ILE A 17 20.77 -4.10 -11.08
CA ILE A 17 20.18 -4.73 -12.27
C ILE A 17 21.29 -5.07 -13.26
N GLY A 18 21.33 -6.34 -13.69
CA GLY A 18 22.36 -6.87 -14.59
C GLY A 18 23.57 -7.50 -13.90
N GLU A 19 23.73 -7.33 -12.59
CA GLU A 19 24.77 -8.03 -11.83
C GLU A 19 24.29 -9.41 -11.36
N ALA A 20 25.22 -10.37 -11.24
CA ALA A 20 24.90 -11.73 -10.81
C ALA A 20 24.81 -11.86 -9.28
N GLU A 21 25.60 -11.07 -8.54
CA GLU A 21 25.78 -11.21 -7.10
C GLU A 21 24.65 -10.54 -6.30
N TRP A 22 24.02 -11.31 -5.45
CA TRP A 22 23.03 -10.84 -4.50
C TRP A 22 23.68 -10.50 -3.15
N ARG A 23 23.32 -9.35 -2.60
CA ARG A 23 23.72 -8.92 -1.26
C ARG A 23 22.55 -9.13 -0.29
N ASP A 24 22.80 -9.76 0.85
CA ASP A 24 21.85 -9.85 1.96
C ASP A 24 21.61 -8.45 2.55
N VAL A 25 20.34 -8.06 2.59
CA VAL A 25 19.84 -6.81 3.19
C VAL A 25 18.73 -7.06 4.19
N SER A 26 18.58 -8.31 4.64
CA SER A 26 17.62 -8.69 5.66
C SER A 26 17.80 -7.90 6.96
N GLY A 27 16.73 -7.87 7.78
CA GLY A 27 16.74 -7.12 9.03
C GLY A 27 16.78 -5.59 8.86
N GLY A 28 16.29 -5.08 7.74
CA GLY A 28 16.18 -3.64 7.52
C GLY A 28 17.45 -2.95 7.02
N LYS A 29 18.41 -3.69 6.48
CA LYS A 29 19.69 -3.14 5.97
C LYS A 29 19.61 -2.54 4.57
N ILE A 30 18.43 -2.52 3.96
CA ILE A 30 18.20 -1.91 2.65
C ILE A 30 18.37 -0.38 2.72
N ASP A 31 18.90 0.22 1.65
CA ASP A 31 18.94 1.68 1.52
C ASP A 31 17.54 2.19 1.15
N PRO A 32 16.83 2.94 2.04
CA PRO A 32 15.47 3.37 1.77
C PRO A 32 15.37 4.55 0.79
N LYS A 33 16.49 5.10 0.33
CA LYS A 33 16.54 6.37 -0.42
C LYS A 33 16.33 6.23 -1.92
N ARG A 34 15.96 5.04 -2.40
CA ARG A 34 15.75 4.74 -3.84
C ARG A 34 14.66 3.71 -4.05
N PRO A 35 14.04 3.67 -5.25
CA PRO A 35 13.15 2.59 -5.64
C PRO A 35 13.92 1.34 -6.05
N TYR A 36 13.27 0.19 -5.93
CA TYR A 36 13.76 -1.13 -6.31
C TYR A 36 12.80 -1.83 -7.24
N LEU A 37 13.30 -2.65 -8.16
CA LEU A 37 12.49 -3.50 -9.02
C LEU A 37 12.25 -4.85 -8.33
N CYS A 38 11.01 -5.29 -8.24
CA CYS A 38 10.66 -6.64 -7.84
C CYS A 38 10.06 -7.39 -9.01
N ARG A 39 10.59 -8.61 -9.28
CA ARG A 39 10.06 -9.51 -10.30
C ARG A 39 9.01 -10.43 -9.67
N LEU A 40 7.83 -10.44 -10.24
CA LEU A 40 6.73 -11.26 -9.77
C LEU A 40 6.75 -12.65 -10.43
N PRO A 41 6.17 -13.70 -9.80
CA PRO A 41 6.08 -15.04 -10.40
C PRO A 41 5.38 -15.07 -11.76
N SER A 42 4.52 -14.09 -12.05
CA SER A 42 3.84 -13.91 -13.34
C SER A 42 4.74 -13.41 -14.48
N GLY A 43 6.02 -13.13 -14.23
CA GLY A 43 6.93 -12.47 -15.15
C GLY A 43 6.78 -10.94 -15.24
N LYS A 44 5.74 -10.38 -14.61
CA LYS A 44 5.56 -8.93 -14.48
C LYS A 44 6.51 -8.36 -13.43
N THR A 45 6.62 -7.04 -13.40
CA THR A 45 7.45 -6.32 -12.43
C THR A 45 6.65 -5.26 -11.70
N ILE A 46 7.07 -4.92 -10.49
CA ILE A 46 6.56 -3.81 -9.68
C ILE A 46 7.72 -3.06 -9.04
N ALA A 47 7.63 -1.74 -8.96
CA ALA A 47 8.62 -0.97 -8.19
C ALA A 47 8.26 -1.01 -6.69
N ILE A 48 9.27 -1.10 -5.83
CA ILE A 48 9.11 -1.12 -4.38
C ILE A 48 9.90 0.04 -3.77
N PHE A 49 9.25 0.78 -2.88
CA PHE A 49 9.88 1.73 -1.98
C PHE A 49 9.89 1.15 -0.57
N PHE A 50 11.03 1.24 0.11
CA PHE A 50 11.15 0.87 1.52
C PHE A 50 11.24 2.16 2.34
N TYR A 51 10.26 2.43 3.20
CA TYR A 51 10.26 3.66 3.99
C TYR A 51 11.39 3.69 5.03
N ASP A 52 11.78 4.90 5.48
CA ASP A 52 12.73 5.05 6.57
C ASP A 52 12.09 4.65 7.90
N GLY A 53 12.44 3.47 8.39
CA GLY A 53 11.89 2.91 9.63
C GLY A 53 12.19 3.75 10.87
N PRO A 54 13.46 4.12 11.13
CA PRO A 54 13.85 4.98 12.23
C PRO A 54 13.09 6.31 12.28
N ILE A 55 12.99 7.05 11.17
CA ILE A 55 12.28 8.33 11.15
C ILE A 55 10.76 8.10 11.31
N SER A 56 10.20 7.07 10.69
CA SER A 56 8.79 6.71 10.87
C SER A 56 8.46 6.43 12.35
N ASN A 57 9.34 5.73 13.04
CA ASN A 57 9.22 5.47 14.48
C ASN A 57 9.35 6.76 15.31
N ASP A 58 10.28 7.64 14.98
CA ASP A 58 10.45 8.94 15.66
C ASP A 58 9.19 9.81 15.50
N VAL A 59 8.54 9.78 14.33
CA VAL A 59 7.27 10.48 14.08
C VAL A 59 6.14 9.87 14.91
N ALA A 60 6.01 8.55 14.92
CA ALA A 60 4.90 7.88 15.60
C ALA A 60 5.03 7.86 17.11
N PHE A 61 6.25 7.69 17.65
CA PHE A 61 6.49 7.43 19.08
C PHE A 61 7.61 8.28 19.71
N GLY A 62 8.50 8.86 18.90
CA GLY A 62 9.66 9.62 19.37
C GLY A 62 9.41 11.10 19.64
N GLY A 63 8.17 11.58 19.49
CA GLY A 63 7.81 12.98 19.76
C GLY A 63 8.28 13.97 18.69
N LEU A 64 8.66 13.50 17.50
CA LEU A 64 9.15 14.36 16.41
C LEU A 64 8.07 15.34 15.92
N LEU A 65 6.78 15.01 16.10
CA LEU A 65 5.65 15.90 15.80
C LEU A 65 5.45 17.06 16.81
N ASN A 66 6.28 17.15 17.85
CA ASN A 66 6.23 18.31 18.76
C ASN A 66 6.82 19.59 18.12
N SER A 67 7.58 19.46 17.02
CA SER A 67 8.17 20.59 16.31
C SER A 67 8.29 20.28 14.82
N GLY A 68 7.60 21.06 13.97
CA GLY A 68 7.71 20.93 12.51
C GLY A 68 9.13 21.26 12.01
N GLU A 69 9.86 22.18 12.66
CA GLU A 69 11.25 22.48 12.31
C GLU A 69 12.20 21.31 12.65
N ALA A 70 12.02 20.68 13.82
CA ALA A 70 12.79 19.48 14.18
C ALA A 70 12.50 18.33 13.21
N MET A 71 11.24 18.14 12.80
CA MET A 71 10.86 17.16 11.81
C MET A 71 11.52 17.45 10.46
N ALA A 72 11.49 18.69 9.98
CA ALA A 72 12.14 19.09 8.74
C ALA A 72 13.65 18.85 8.78
N SER A 73 14.30 19.26 9.86
CA SER A 73 15.73 19.04 10.06
C SER A 73 16.10 17.57 10.10
N ARG A 74 15.27 16.72 10.74
CA ARG A 74 15.46 15.26 10.81
C ARG A 74 15.35 14.60 9.43
N LEU A 75 14.37 15.04 8.61
CA LEU A 75 14.21 14.56 7.24
C LEU A 75 15.36 15.03 6.35
N ALA A 76 15.67 16.34 6.36
CA ALA A 76 16.75 16.89 5.55
C ALA A 76 18.11 16.31 5.91
N GLY A 77 18.39 16.12 7.21
CA GLY A 77 19.63 15.55 7.70
C GLY A 77 19.82 14.05 7.36
N ASN A 78 18.81 13.41 6.79
CA ASN A 78 18.91 12.01 6.38
C ASN A 78 19.43 11.84 4.95
N PHE A 79 19.53 12.90 4.14
CA PHE A 79 20.20 12.80 2.86
C PHE A 79 21.71 12.51 3.06
N ALA A 80 22.22 11.53 2.33
CA ALA A 80 23.64 11.25 2.32
C ALA A 80 24.35 12.25 1.40
N ASP A 81 25.63 12.53 1.69
CA ASP A 81 26.49 13.32 0.80
C ASP A 81 26.85 12.51 -0.46
N LYS A 82 25.92 12.48 -1.41
CA LYS A 82 26.03 11.77 -2.69
C LYS A 82 25.45 12.62 -3.80
N THR A 83 26.00 12.48 -4.99
CA THR A 83 25.50 13.15 -6.20
C THR A 83 24.28 12.47 -6.83
N GLU A 84 23.97 11.24 -6.41
CA GLU A 84 22.82 10.50 -6.91
C GLU A 84 21.50 11.04 -6.32
N PRO A 85 20.41 11.04 -7.09
CA PRO A 85 19.08 11.39 -6.57
C PRO A 85 18.69 10.52 -5.39
N GLN A 86 18.16 11.13 -4.34
CA GLN A 86 17.72 10.46 -3.12
C GLN A 86 16.30 10.85 -2.78
N LEU A 87 15.53 9.92 -2.25
CA LEU A 87 14.20 10.12 -1.68
C LEU A 87 14.25 9.82 -0.19
N VAL A 88 13.88 10.77 0.65
CA VAL A 88 13.61 10.55 2.08
C VAL A 88 12.10 10.50 2.25
N HIS A 89 11.59 9.38 2.75
CA HIS A 89 10.17 9.17 2.92
C HIS A 89 9.87 8.30 4.13
N ILE A 90 8.70 8.52 4.71
CA ILE A 90 8.22 7.86 5.93
C ILE A 90 6.86 7.20 5.66
N ALA A 91 6.49 6.25 6.50
CA ALA A 91 5.17 5.65 6.55
C ALA A 91 4.68 5.62 8.01
N THR A 92 3.53 6.22 8.24
CA THR A 92 2.84 6.27 9.54
C THR A 92 1.34 6.18 9.33
N ASP A 93 0.62 5.77 10.35
CA ASP A 93 -0.84 5.80 10.32
C ASP A 93 -1.34 7.24 10.19
N GLY A 94 -2.43 7.45 9.49
CA GLY A 94 -3.03 8.79 9.31
C GLY A 94 -3.48 9.40 10.64
N GLU A 95 -3.92 8.57 11.57
CA GLU A 95 -4.32 8.94 12.92
C GLU A 95 -3.17 9.54 13.75
N THR A 96 -1.94 9.29 13.37
CA THR A 96 -0.76 9.88 14.00
C THR A 96 -0.83 11.41 13.98
N TYR A 97 -1.37 12.00 12.90
CA TYR A 97 -1.41 13.45 12.67
C TYR A 97 -2.75 14.07 13.12
N GLY A 98 -2.95 14.18 14.43
CA GLY A 98 -4.10 14.85 15.02
C GLY A 98 -4.84 14.03 16.06
N HIS A 99 -5.02 12.71 15.85
CA HIS A 99 -5.67 11.84 16.82
C HIS A 99 -4.69 11.37 17.91
N HIS A 100 -3.58 10.76 17.55
CA HIS A 100 -2.57 10.33 18.52
C HIS A 100 -1.67 11.47 19.00
N HIS A 101 -1.33 12.39 18.10
CA HIS A 101 -0.53 13.59 18.41
C HIS A 101 -1.32 14.85 18.09
N ARG A 102 -1.86 15.49 19.13
CA ARG A 102 -2.56 16.76 18.99
C ARG A 102 -1.66 17.78 18.28
N PHE A 103 -2.16 18.47 17.26
CA PHE A 103 -1.43 19.41 16.41
C PHE A 103 -0.33 18.75 15.53
N GLY A 104 -0.30 17.43 15.40
CA GLY A 104 0.64 16.75 14.51
C GLY A 104 0.45 17.11 13.03
N ASP A 105 -0.77 17.40 12.61
CA ASP A 105 -1.13 17.93 11.30
C ASP A 105 -0.48 19.32 11.04
N MET A 106 -0.48 20.20 12.04
CA MET A 106 0.19 21.50 11.96
C MET A 106 1.70 21.36 11.87
N ALA A 107 2.29 20.44 12.64
CA ALA A 107 3.72 20.15 12.59
C ALA A 107 4.13 19.61 11.20
N LEU A 108 3.32 18.75 10.61
CA LEU A 108 3.54 18.24 9.25
C LEU A 108 3.45 19.37 8.21
N ALA A 109 2.40 20.19 8.27
CA ALA A 109 2.23 21.32 7.35
C ALA A 109 3.41 22.30 7.43
N TYR A 110 3.82 22.66 8.64
CA TYR A 110 5.01 23.50 8.85
C TYR A 110 6.29 22.85 8.31
N CYS A 111 6.47 21.56 8.56
CA CYS A 111 7.64 20.81 8.08
C CYS A 111 7.75 20.88 6.55
N LEU A 112 6.66 20.63 5.83
CA LEU A 112 6.65 20.64 4.37
C LEU A 112 6.96 22.04 3.82
N ASP A 113 6.33 23.09 4.35
CA ASP A 113 6.61 24.49 3.98
C ASP A 113 8.07 24.86 4.27
N TYR A 114 8.58 24.49 5.44
CA TYR A 114 9.96 24.80 5.84
C TYR A 114 10.99 24.14 4.92
N LEU A 115 10.79 22.87 4.56
CA LEU A 115 11.69 22.16 3.65
C LEU A 115 11.82 22.85 2.30
N GLU A 116 10.70 23.29 1.71
CA GLU A 116 10.68 23.96 0.41
C GLU A 116 11.13 25.42 0.50
N SER A 117 10.62 26.20 1.46
CA SER A 117 10.96 27.61 1.62
C SER A 117 12.43 27.86 1.96
N LYS A 118 13.08 26.91 2.63
CA LYS A 118 14.52 26.94 2.94
C LYS A 118 15.38 26.25 1.87
N GLY A 119 14.78 25.69 0.83
CA GLY A 119 15.51 24.98 -0.22
C GLY A 119 16.25 23.74 0.25
N LEU A 120 15.80 23.11 1.36
CA LEU A 120 16.43 21.93 1.95
C LEU A 120 16.10 20.65 1.19
N ALA A 121 14.89 20.55 0.63
CA ALA A 121 14.42 19.46 -0.19
C ALA A 121 13.24 19.91 -1.04
N LYS A 122 12.94 19.17 -2.10
CA LYS A 122 11.71 19.32 -2.87
C LYS A 122 10.69 18.28 -2.41
N VAL A 123 9.49 18.70 -2.08
CA VAL A 123 8.36 17.79 -1.82
C VAL A 123 7.90 17.18 -3.13
N THR A 124 7.64 15.87 -3.13
CA THR A 124 7.24 15.12 -4.33
C THR A 124 6.30 13.97 -3.97
N VAL A 125 5.76 13.29 -4.97
CA VAL A 125 4.99 12.06 -4.82
C VAL A 125 5.73 10.90 -5.47
N TYR A 126 5.49 9.66 -4.99
CA TYR A 126 6.20 8.47 -5.46
C TYR A 126 6.13 8.28 -6.99
N GLY A 127 4.98 8.59 -7.60
CA GLY A 127 4.80 8.47 -9.04
C GLY A 127 5.73 9.40 -9.84
N GLU A 128 5.82 10.66 -9.43
CA GLU A 128 6.73 11.65 -10.05
C GLU A 128 8.20 11.26 -9.85
N TYR A 129 8.55 10.81 -8.63
CA TYR A 129 9.91 10.38 -8.34
C TYR A 129 10.31 9.15 -9.17
N LEU A 130 9.42 8.15 -9.26
CA LEU A 130 9.65 6.91 -10.02
C LEU A 130 9.81 7.17 -11.52
N GLU A 131 9.05 8.12 -12.08
CA GLU A 131 9.15 8.49 -13.47
C GLU A 131 10.51 9.15 -13.81
N LYS A 132 11.00 9.99 -12.92
CA LYS A 132 12.31 10.67 -13.08
C LYS A 132 13.50 9.76 -12.79
N TYR A 133 13.35 8.86 -11.81
CA TYR A 133 14.44 8.04 -11.29
C TYR A 133 13.99 6.57 -11.19
N PRO A 134 13.96 5.86 -12.32
CA PRO A 134 13.55 4.45 -12.34
C PRO A 134 14.51 3.58 -11.53
N PRO A 135 14.07 2.39 -11.06
CA PRO A 135 14.88 1.46 -10.29
C PRO A 135 16.18 1.07 -11.02
N THR A 136 17.30 1.16 -10.32
CA THR A 136 18.63 0.68 -10.79
C THR A 136 19.04 -0.62 -10.10
N HIS A 137 18.29 -1.02 -9.06
CA HIS A 137 18.50 -2.24 -8.30
C HIS A 137 17.24 -3.08 -8.28
N GLU A 138 17.41 -4.38 -8.17
CA GLU A 138 16.31 -5.32 -7.99
C GLU A 138 16.40 -6.00 -6.61
N VAL A 139 15.25 -6.42 -6.11
CA VAL A 139 15.10 -7.02 -4.79
C VAL A 139 14.29 -8.30 -4.84
N GLU A 140 14.54 -9.17 -3.85
CA GLU A 140 13.65 -10.24 -3.44
C GLU A 140 13.07 -9.95 -2.07
N ILE A 141 11.76 -10.02 -1.96
CA ILE A 141 11.03 -9.77 -0.71
C ILE A 141 10.95 -11.03 0.15
N VAL A 142 10.70 -10.84 1.44
CA VAL A 142 10.38 -11.93 2.38
C VAL A 142 8.88 -12.21 2.25
N GLU A 143 8.55 -13.33 1.60
CA GLU A 143 7.16 -13.75 1.39
C GLU A 143 6.42 -13.95 2.72
N GLY A 144 5.13 -13.61 2.75
CA GLY A 144 4.30 -13.75 3.94
C GLY A 144 4.66 -12.81 5.09
N SER A 145 5.56 -11.85 4.87
CA SER A 145 5.90 -10.82 5.86
C SER A 145 4.89 -9.68 5.88
N SER A 146 4.89 -8.91 6.96
CA SER A 146 4.10 -7.69 7.08
C SER A 146 4.87 -6.58 7.80
N TRP A 147 4.42 -5.34 7.65
CA TRP A 147 5.07 -4.17 8.27
C TRP A 147 4.90 -4.14 9.80
N SER A 148 3.82 -4.70 10.34
CA SER A 148 3.39 -4.50 11.73
C SER A 148 3.36 -5.75 12.59
N CYS A 149 3.68 -6.94 12.05
CA CYS A 149 3.65 -8.18 12.81
C CYS A 149 4.90 -9.03 12.54
N ILE A 150 5.64 -9.36 13.61
CA ILE A 150 6.82 -10.23 13.50
C ILE A 150 6.48 -11.65 13.02
N HIS A 151 5.22 -12.09 13.20
CA HIS A 151 4.70 -13.37 12.72
C HIS A 151 4.20 -13.29 11.26
N GLY A 152 4.64 -12.30 10.52
CA GLY A 152 4.25 -12.07 9.13
C GLY A 152 2.77 -11.70 9.02
N VAL A 153 1.99 -12.44 8.24
CA VAL A 153 0.55 -12.20 8.06
C VAL A 153 -0.33 -12.84 9.12
N GLY A 154 0.25 -13.39 10.20
CA GLY A 154 -0.47 -14.09 11.27
C GLY A 154 -1.57 -13.24 11.92
N ARG A 155 -1.34 -11.92 12.08
CA ARG A 155 -2.32 -10.99 12.63
C ARG A 155 -3.66 -10.99 11.87
N TRP A 156 -3.64 -11.27 10.58
CA TRP A 156 -4.83 -11.25 9.72
C TRP A 156 -5.44 -12.62 9.45
N LYS A 157 -4.99 -13.67 10.17
CA LYS A 157 -5.50 -15.03 9.94
C LYS A 157 -5.50 -15.95 11.15
N GLU A 158 -4.81 -15.60 12.26
CA GLU A 158 -4.63 -16.50 13.38
C GLU A 158 -4.34 -15.77 14.70
N ASN A 159 -4.36 -16.52 15.80
CA ASN A 159 -3.94 -16.03 17.12
C ASN A 159 -2.41 -15.96 17.18
N CYS A 160 -1.81 -14.91 16.65
CA CYS A 160 -0.36 -14.70 16.66
C CYS A 160 0.19 -14.19 18.00
N GLY A 161 -0.67 -13.86 18.96
CA GLY A 161 -0.29 -13.31 20.27
C GLY A 161 0.01 -11.81 20.29
N CYS A 162 0.13 -11.15 19.13
CA CYS A 162 0.34 -9.71 19.09
C CYS A 162 -0.92 -8.95 19.51
N ASN A 163 -0.82 -8.09 20.53
CA ASN A 163 -1.92 -7.28 21.06
C ASN A 163 -1.41 -5.93 21.58
N SER A 164 -2.32 -5.02 21.91
CA SER A 164 -2.00 -3.70 22.46
C SER A 164 -1.55 -3.71 23.92
N GLY A 165 -1.74 -4.83 24.63
CA GLY A 165 -1.47 -4.94 26.07
C GLY A 165 -2.50 -4.27 26.97
N LEU A 166 -3.53 -3.63 26.43
CA LEU A 166 -4.53 -2.87 27.22
C LEU A 166 -5.50 -3.77 27.98
N HIS A 167 -5.68 -5.01 27.55
CA HIS A 167 -6.63 -5.95 28.12
C HIS A 167 -5.95 -7.29 28.46
N PRO A 168 -5.35 -7.44 29.65
CA PRO A 168 -4.74 -8.70 30.08
C PRO A 168 -5.75 -9.87 30.01
N GLY A 169 -5.31 -11.00 29.46
CA GLY A 169 -6.14 -12.20 29.31
C GLY A 169 -6.99 -12.25 28.03
N TRP A 170 -7.05 -11.20 27.25
CA TRP A 170 -7.66 -11.26 25.93
C TRP A 170 -6.76 -12.05 24.97
N GLN A 171 -7.41 -12.79 24.07
CA GLN A 171 -6.75 -13.60 23.05
C GLN A 171 -7.37 -13.30 21.68
N GLN A 172 -6.73 -13.72 20.59
CA GLN A 172 -7.17 -13.44 19.22
C GLN A 172 -7.58 -14.73 18.47
N GLU A 173 -8.09 -15.73 19.14
CA GLU A 173 -8.55 -16.98 18.50
C GLU A 173 -9.71 -16.76 17.53
N TRP A 174 -10.46 -15.69 17.70
CA TRP A 174 -11.52 -15.26 16.80
C TRP A 174 -11.03 -14.96 15.35
N ARG A 175 -9.76 -14.65 15.17
CA ARG A 175 -9.19 -14.28 13.86
C ARG A 175 -9.26 -15.42 12.85
N LYS A 176 -8.95 -16.63 13.28
CA LYS A 176 -8.98 -17.80 12.40
C LYS A 176 -10.37 -18.09 11.83
N PRO A 177 -11.41 -18.30 12.66
CA PRO A 177 -12.76 -18.53 12.14
C PRO A 177 -13.32 -17.34 11.34
N LEU A 178 -13.00 -16.10 11.70
CA LEU A 178 -13.38 -14.95 10.91
C LEU A 178 -12.70 -14.97 9.53
N ARG A 179 -11.41 -15.31 9.47
CA ARG A 179 -10.69 -15.43 8.20
C ARG A 179 -11.27 -16.53 7.33
N GLU A 180 -11.56 -17.69 7.90
CA GLU A 180 -12.17 -18.81 7.19
C GLU A 180 -13.56 -18.44 6.64
N ALA A 181 -14.37 -17.72 7.42
CA ALA A 181 -15.67 -17.23 6.98
C ALA A 181 -15.55 -16.18 5.85
N ALA A 182 -14.59 -15.26 5.96
CA ALA A 182 -14.33 -14.27 4.91
C ALA A 182 -13.83 -14.93 3.61
N ASP A 183 -12.95 -15.92 3.71
CA ASP A 183 -12.44 -16.67 2.55
C ASP A 183 -13.56 -17.47 1.88
N TRP A 184 -14.40 -18.16 2.65
CA TRP A 184 -15.58 -18.85 2.13
C TRP A 184 -16.54 -17.88 1.42
N LEU A 185 -16.89 -16.76 2.05
CA LEU A 185 -17.79 -15.78 1.44
C LEU A 185 -17.21 -15.19 0.16
N ARG A 186 -15.91 -14.88 0.11
CA ARG A 186 -15.23 -14.41 -1.10
C ARG A 186 -15.38 -15.41 -2.24
N ASP A 187 -15.16 -16.68 -1.96
CA ASP A 187 -15.18 -17.73 -2.99
C ASP A 187 -16.61 -17.94 -3.53
N GLU A 188 -17.64 -17.88 -2.67
CA GLU A 188 -19.05 -17.91 -3.09
C GLU A 188 -19.42 -16.68 -3.95
N LEU A 189 -18.97 -15.48 -3.53
CA LEU A 189 -19.22 -14.26 -4.31
C LEU A 189 -18.51 -14.29 -5.67
N ALA A 190 -17.30 -14.82 -5.75
CA ALA A 190 -16.58 -14.98 -7.00
C ALA A 190 -17.32 -15.91 -7.98
N ALA A 191 -17.88 -17.02 -7.49
CA ALA A 191 -18.69 -17.94 -8.31
C ALA A 191 -19.96 -17.26 -8.85
N ILE A 192 -20.65 -16.47 -8.00
CA ILE A 192 -21.82 -15.67 -8.41
C ILE A 192 -21.41 -14.61 -9.45
N TYR A 193 -20.28 -13.93 -9.22
CA TYR A 193 -19.78 -12.92 -10.12
C TYR A 193 -19.47 -13.49 -11.51
N GLU A 194 -18.78 -14.61 -11.58
CA GLU A 194 -18.48 -15.30 -12.84
C GLU A 194 -19.76 -15.73 -13.58
N ASP A 195 -20.71 -16.36 -12.89
CA ASP A 195 -21.96 -16.83 -13.48
C ASP A 195 -22.79 -15.65 -14.04
N GLN A 196 -23.04 -14.65 -13.21
CA GLN A 196 -23.87 -13.51 -13.55
C GLN A 196 -23.17 -12.52 -14.50
N GLY A 197 -21.84 -12.47 -14.47
CA GLY A 197 -21.01 -11.59 -15.31
C GLY A 197 -20.89 -12.06 -16.75
N LYS A 198 -20.94 -13.39 -17.02
CA LYS A 198 -20.86 -13.97 -18.37
C LYS A 198 -21.91 -13.43 -19.36
N GLY A 199 -23.06 -13.00 -18.88
CA GLY A 199 -24.12 -12.42 -19.70
C GLY A 199 -24.03 -10.90 -19.88
N LEU A 200 -23.11 -10.25 -19.17
CA LEU A 200 -22.97 -8.79 -19.14
C LEU A 200 -21.62 -8.30 -19.68
N PHE A 201 -20.54 -9.02 -19.42
CA PHE A 201 -19.19 -8.61 -19.79
C PHE A 201 -18.57 -9.58 -20.79
N LEU A 202 -17.72 -9.06 -21.67
CA LEU A 202 -16.89 -9.87 -22.56
C LEU A 202 -15.90 -10.73 -21.77
N ASP A 203 -15.34 -10.15 -20.70
CA ASP A 203 -14.46 -10.79 -19.73
C ASP A 203 -14.75 -10.19 -18.34
N PRO A 204 -15.46 -10.93 -17.46
CA PRO A 204 -15.82 -10.42 -16.13
C PRO A 204 -14.61 -10.04 -15.28
N TRP A 205 -13.54 -10.83 -15.28
CA TRP A 205 -12.37 -10.55 -14.46
C TRP A 205 -11.59 -9.33 -14.96
N ARG A 206 -11.52 -9.12 -16.25
CA ARG A 206 -10.97 -7.91 -16.83
C ARG A 206 -11.82 -6.69 -16.44
N ALA A 207 -13.14 -6.79 -16.51
CA ALA A 207 -14.04 -5.73 -16.08
C ALA A 207 -13.81 -5.35 -14.61
N ARG A 208 -13.66 -6.36 -13.72
CA ARG A 208 -13.31 -6.13 -12.32
C ARG A 208 -11.95 -5.43 -12.17
N ASP A 209 -10.92 -5.88 -12.86
CA ASP A 209 -9.57 -5.32 -12.75
C ASP A 209 -9.50 -3.87 -13.25
N GLU A 210 -10.30 -3.52 -14.26
CA GLU A 210 -10.37 -2.17 -14.81
C GLU A 210 -11.40 -1.27 -14.08
N TYR A 211 -12.19 -1.77 -13.15
CA TYR A 211 -13.22 -1.01 -12.44
C TYR A 211 -12.67 0.18 -11.64
N ILE A 212 -11.37 0.21 -11.39
CA ILE A 212 -10.68 1.37 -10.81
C ILE A 212 -10.96 2.66 -11.58
N ARG A 213 -11.19 2.60 -12.89
CA ARG A 213 -11.54 3.75 -13.74
C ARG A 213 -12.85 4.41 -13.28
N VAL A 214 -13.83 3.59 -12.88
CA VAL A 214 -15.12 4.06 -12.33
C VAL A 214 -14.97 4.54 -10.88
N ILE A 215 -14.12 3.90 -10.09
CA ILE A 215 -13.86 4.33 -8.71
C ILE A 215 -13.23 5.73 -8.67
N LEU A 216 -12.32 6.03 -9.60
CA LEU A 216 -11.63 7.31 -9.69
C LEU A 216 -12.50 8.41 -10.31
N ASP A 217 -13.40 8.06 -11.23
CA ASP A 217 -14.33 8.98 -11.88
C ASP A 217 -15.70 8.34 -12.03
N ARG A 218 -16.65 8.75 -11.17
CA ARG A 218 -18.04 8.26 -11.12
C ARG A 218 -18.99 9.12 -11.96
N SER A 219 -18.48 9.97 -12.86
CA SER A 219 -19.34 10.71 -13.80
C SER A 219 -20.16 9.73 -14.64
N LYS A 220 -21.38 10.15 -15.00
CA LYS A 220 -22.29 9.30 -15.77
C LYS A 220 -21.67 8.90 -17.12
N GLU A 221 -20.99 9.84 -17.73
CA GLU A 221 -20.32 9.68 -19.03
C GLU A 221 -19.23 8.60 -18.95
N ASN A 222 -18.39 8.64 -17.92
CA ASN A 222 -17.34 7.64 -17.72
C ASN A 222 -17.92 6.25 -17.39
N VAL A 223 -18.93 6.18 -16.54
CA VAL A 223 -19.60 4.90 -16.20
C VAL A 223 -20.21 4.26 -17.44
N VAL A 224 -20.96 5.02 -18.26
CA VAL A 224 -21.58 4.50 -19.49
C VAL A 224 -20.52 4.03 -20.47
N SER A 225 -19.46 4.83 -20.70
CA SER A 225 -18.37 4.49 -21.59
C SER A 225 -17.63 3.23 -21.13
N PHE A 226 -17.30 3.14 -19.83
CA PHE A 226 -16.65 1.98 -19.24
C PHE A 226 -17.49 0.70 -19.42
N LEU A 227 -18.78 0.75 -19.09
CA LEU A 227 -19.65 -0.43 -19.18
C LEU A 227 -19.86 -0.85 -20.63
N ALA A 228 -20.01 0.08 -21.59
CA ALA A 228 -20.14 -0.24 -23.00
C ALA A 228 -18.86 -0.92 -23.53
N GLU A 229 -17.67 -0.46 -23.13
CA GLU A 229 -16.39 -1.08 -23.48
C GLU A 229 -16.29 -2.51 -22.94
N GLN A 230 -16.59 -2.71 -21.64
CA GLN A 230 -16.47 -4.04 -21.02
C GLN A 230 -17.54 -5.04 -21.49
N ALA A 231 -18.71 -4.55 -21.88
CA ALA A 231 -19.79 -5.38 -22.45
C ALA A 231 -19.69 -5.59 -23.96
N GLY A 232 -18.92 -4.76 -24.68
CA GLY A 232 -18.88 -4.75 -26.13
C GLY A 232 -20.17 -4.25 -26.82
N ARG A 233 -21.08 -3.66 -26.04
CA ARG A 233 -22.37 -3.10 -26.47
C ARG A 233 -22.91 -2.12 -25.43
N GLU A 234 -23.90 -1.35 -25.82
CA GLU A 234 -24.67 -0.57 -24.86
C GLU A 234 -25.52 -1.50 -23.97
N LEU A 235 -25.54 -1.18 -22.67
CA LEU A 235 -26.37 -1.88 -21.67
C LEU A 235 -27.68 -1.11 -21.44
N SER A 236 -28.76 -1.81 -21.24
CA SER A 236 -30.00 -1.23 -20.74
C SER A 236 -29.82 -0.72 -19.30
N ASP A 237 -30.74 0.10 -18.80
CA ASP A 237 -30.70 0.61 -17.43
C ASP A 237 -30.67 -0.51 -16.39
N ALA A 238 -31.44 -1.57 -16.61
CA ALA A 238 -31.45 -2.72 -15.70
C ALA A 238 -30.12 -3.49 -15.70
N GLU A 239 -29.52 -3.69 -16.88
CA GLU A 239 -28.21 -4.32 -17.02
C GLU A 239 -27.10 -3.43 -16.43
N THR A 240 -27.17 -2.13 -16.63
CA THR A 240 -26.24 -1.15 -16.02
C THR A 240 -26.24 -1.26 -14.50
N VAL A 241 -27.41 -1.27 -13.88
CA VAL A 241 -27.56 -1.45 -12.42
C VAL A 241 -27.00 -2.79 -11.97
N LYS A 242 -27.30 -3.88 -12.71
CA LYS A 242 -26.80 -5.21 -12.39
C LYS A 242 -25.28 -5.27 -12.51
N ALA A 243 -24.70 -4.75 -13.59
CA ALA A 243 -23.26 -4.72 -13.82
C ALA A 243 -22.51 -3.96 -12.68
N LEU A 244 -23.00 -2.77 -12.32
CA LEU A 244 -22.41 -2.00 -11.22
C LEU A 244 -22.52 -2.72 -9.87
N LYS A 245 -23.67 -3.37 -9.58
CA LYS A 245 -23.81 -4.17 -8.34
C LYS A 245 -22.82 -5.32 -8.28
N LEU A 246 -22.59 -6.01 -9.39
CA LEU A 246 -21.63 -7.10 -9.44
C LEU A 246 -20.20 -6.61 -9.23
N LEU A 247 -19.81 -5.50 -9.84
CA LEU A 247 -18.48 -4.89 -9.68
C LEU A 247 -18.25 -4.37 -8.25
N GLU A 248 -19.27 -3.72 -7.65
CA GLU A 248 -19.20 -3.30 -6.24
C GLU A 248 -19.21 -4.49 -5.28
N MET A 249 -19.88 -5.58 -5.59
CA MET A 249 -19.84 -6.82 -4.80
C MET A 249 -18.42 -7.37 -4.72
N GLU A 250 -17.71 -7.47 -5.84
CA GLU A 250 -16.30 -7.89 -5.86
C GLU A 250 -15.38 -6.90 -5.13
N ARG A 251 -15.62 -5.59 -5.26
CA ARG A 251 -14.90 -4.58 -4.51
C ARG A 251 -15.10 -4.76 -3.00
N HIS A 252 -16.31 -4.96 -2.55
CA HIS A 252 -16.61 -5.19 -1.13
C HIS A 252 -16.09 -6.52 -0.61
N ALA A 253 -16.03 -7.56 -1.43
CA ALA A 253 -15.39 -8.82 -1.08
C ALA A 253 -13.91 -8.62 -0.73
N MET A 254 -13.20 -7.74 -1.46
CA MET A 254 -11.82 -7.40 -1.10
C MET A 254 -11.72 -6.52 0.15
N LEU A 255 -12.68 -5.64 0.40
CA LEU A 255 -12.70 -4.78 1.59
C LEU A 255 -12.92 -5.55 2.90
N MET A 256 -13.42 -6.79 2.88
CA MET A 256 -13.49 -7.66 4.08
C MET A 256 -12.11 -7.90 4.72
N TYR A 257 -11.04 -7.76 3.94
CA TYR A 257 -9.67 -7.96 4.39
C TYR A 257 -8.94 -6.68 4.78
N THR A 258 -9.67 -5.57 4.96
CA THR A 258 -9.09 -4.30 5.40
C THR A 258 -8.43 -4.48 6.76
N SER A 259 -7.15 -4.09 6.85
CA SER A 259 -6.30 -4.37 8.01
C SER A 259 -6.86 -3.83 9.33
N CYS A 260 -7.53 -2.68 9.31
CA CYS A 260 -8.11 -2.05 10.51
C CYS A 260 -9.16 -2.91 11.24
N GLY A 261 -9.80 -3.86 10.58
CA GLY A 261 -10.76 -4.78 11.21
C GLY A 261 -10.13 -5.93 12.02
N TRP A 262 -8.80 -6.04 12.06
CA TRP A 262 -8.08 -7.19 12.61
C TRP A 262 -7.24 -6.89 13.86
N PHE A 263 -7.31 -5.69 14.40
CA PHE A 263 -6.55 -5.25 15.59
C PHE A 263 -7.29 -5.51 16.88
#